data_73035dcf298634a09eaa0896cc3849e1
#
_entry.id   73035dcf298634a09eaa0896cc3849e1
#
_cell.length_a   1.000
_cell.length_b   1.000
_cell.length_c   1.000
_cell.angle_alpha   90.00
_cell.angle_beta   90.00
_cell.angle_gamma   90.00
#
_symmetry.space_group_name_H-M   'P 1'
#
loop_
_entity.id
_entity.type
_entity.pdbx_description
1 polymer ?
#
loop_
_entity_poly.entity_id
_entity_poly.type
_entity_poly.pdbx_seq_one_letter_code
_entity_poly.pdbx_strand_id
1 'polypeptide(L)'
;LDLSFQSRARWKLEQMMSFINSCIVDMNINKFILVDCESCRARFEPGTPNYEYFDSWIKRGYRYLNVDSNNRNTTLKQFLADEIQITPGRYVIDQQVFTVIKDKNDLYSTMEDELRIKLLGNKVSFYMITYATREQLSDVFERMNSGLPLNFFEKINCVYSNTCEAIRNLADKFANKLLDTPMFSLTDVNRRILDGFLAHIFYLSVHGINKPFSKAVHFKWYNDIAADSVVGKFVKDFSSYMKLMGNKRKLIKHKFVFFDLFWLIQEQKKQGKVLNKESNIVQDF
;
A
#
# COMPACT_ATOMS: atom_id res chain seq x y z
N LEU A 1 2.51 -8.40 -6.28
CA LEU A 1 3.11 -7.36 -5.44
C LEU A 1 2.67 -7.59 -4.00
N ASP A 2 3.60 -7.79 -3.06
CA ASP A 2 3.25 -7.89 -1.64
C ASP A 2 3.14 -6.49 -1.03
N LEU A 3 1.91 -6.02 -0.82
CA LEU A 3 1.63 -4.74 -0.18
C LEU A 3 1.83 -4.76 1.34
N SER A 4 2.20 -5.92 1.93
CA SER A 4 2.40 -6.02 3.37
C SER A 4 3.60 -5.20 3.86
N PHE A 5 4.62 -5.04 3.03
CA PHE A 5 5.78 -4.21 3.34
C PHE A 5 6.07 -3.13 2.29
N GLN A 6 5.32 -3.07 1.19
CA GLN A 6 5.49 -2.01 0.20
C GLN A 6 4.44 -0.91 0.38
N SER A 7 4.87 0.34 0.27
CA SER A 7 3.95 1.46 0.07
C SER A 7 3.35 1.43 -1.32
N ARG A 8 2.21 2.08 -1.51
CA ARG A 8 1.68 2.36 -2.85
C ARG A 8 2.69 3.18 -3.66
N ALA A 9 2.57 3.14 -4.99
CA ALA A 9 3.43 3.94 -5.86
C ALA A 9 3.45 5.41 -5.43
N ARG A 10 4.65 6.00 -5.29
CA ARG A 10 4.87 7.33 -4.71
C ARG A 10 5.51 8.32 -5.67
N TRP A 11 5.99 7.84 -6.80
CA TRP A 11 6.67 8.71 -7.74
C TRP A 11 5.73 9.77 -8.28
N LYS A 12 6.23 10.99 -8.34
CA LYS A 12 5.58 12.08 -9.06
C LYS A 12 5.77 11.88 -10.56
N LEU A 13 4.93 12.52 -11.35
CA LEU A 13 4.98 12.42 -12.82
C LEU A 13 6.39 12.66 -13.38
N GLU A 14 7.10 13.67 -12.90
CA GLU A 14 8.48 13.98 -13.32
C GLU A 14 9.46 12.81 -13.08
N GLN A 15 9.33 12.11 -11.95
CA GLN A 15 10.16 10.95 -11.63
C GLN A 15 9.81 9.76 -12.53
N MET A 16 8.53 9.57 -12.84
CA MET A 16 8.05 8.55 -13.75
C MET A 16 8.58 8.80 -15.17
N MET A 17 8.44 10.02 -15.68
CA MET A 17 8.98 10.42 -16.98
C MET A 17 10.50 10.24 -17.04
N SER A 18 11.22 10.66 -16.01
CA SER A 18 12.68 10.48 -15.91
C SER A 18 13.08 9.01 -15.95
N PHE A 19 12.34 8.13 -15.30
CA PHE A 19 12.58 6.69 -15.35
C PHE A 19 12.35 6.12 -16.75
N ILE A 20 11.27 6.49 -17.43
CA ILE A 20 11.00 6.05 -18.81
C ILE A 20 12.11 6.56 -19.75
N ASN A 21 12.55 7.82 -19.60
CA ASN A 21 13.65 8.35 -20.37
C ASN A 21 14.94 7.53 -20.17
N SER A 22 15.21 7.12 -18.92
CA SER A 22 16.38 6.25 -18.63
C SER A 22 16.24 4.86 -19.30
N CYS A 23 15.02 4.33 -19.35
CA CYS A 23 14.76 3.09 -20.09
C CYS A 23 15.02 3.26 -21.60
N ILE A 24 14.59 4.38 -22.18
CA ILE A 24 14.75 4.65 -23.61
C ILE A 24 16.23 4.68 -24.03
N VAL A 25 17.08 5.32 -23.24
CA VAL A 25 18.51 5.46 -23.54
C VAL A 25 19.37 4.30 -23.01
N ASP A 26 18.75 3.20 -22.61
CA ASP A 26 19.40 2.01 -22.04
C ASP A 26 20.36 2.33 -20.88
N MET A 27 20.03 3.36 -20.09
CA MET A 27 20.78 3.64 -18.86
C MET A 27 20.52 2.53 -17.85
N ASN A 28 21.55 2.21 -17.07
CA ASN A 28 21.47 1.17 -16.05
C ASN A 28 20.34 1.47 -15.05
N ILE A 29 19.16 0.86 -15.28
CA ILE A 29 18.07 0.88 -14.32
C ILE A 29 18.37 -0.10 -13.19
N ASN A 30 18.12 0.32 -11.95
CA ASN A 30 18.33 -0.55 -10.79
C ASN A 30 17.66 -1.90 -10.99
N LYS A 31 18.34 -2.97 -10.61
CA LYS A 31 17.85 -4.34 -10.72
C LYS A 31 16.52 -4.51 -9.96
N PHE A 32 15.67 -5.34 -10.52
CA PHE A 32 14.44 -5.76 -9.83
C PHE A 32 14.77 -6.87 -8.84
N ILE A 33 14.06 -6.93 -7.71
CA ILE A 33 14.23 -7.99 -6.73
C ILE A 33 12.93 -8.76 -6.64
N LEU A 34 13.03 -10.04 -7.00
CA LEU A 34 11.92 -10.98 -6.97
C LEU A 34 12.19 -12.08 -5.94
N VAL A 35 11.14 -12.57 -5.33
CA VAL A 35 11.16 -13.74 -4.44
C VAL A 35 10.46 -14.88 -5.16
N ASP A 36 11.08 -16.03 -5.29
CA ASP A 36 10.44 -17.25 -5.74
C ASP A 36 9.73 -17.91 -4.55
N CYS A 37 8.41 -17.80 -4.51
CA CYS A 37 7.59 -18.32 -3.41
C CYS A 37 7.70 -19.83 -3.27
N GLU A 38 7.77 -20.57 -4.39
CA GLU A 38 7.88 -22.04 -4.37
C GLU A 38 9.21 -22.47 -3.77
N SER A 39 10.32 -21.87 -4.22
CA SER A 39 11.64 -22.14 -3.67
C SER A 39 11.76 -21.78 -2.21
N CYS A 40 11.21 -20.63 -1.78
CA CYS A 40 11.20 -20.22 -0.38
C CYS A 40 10.34 -21.18 0.46
N ARG A 41 9.09 -21.46 0.03
CA ARG A 41 8.20 -22.38 0.75
C ARG A 41 8.83 -23.73 0.99
N ALA A 42 9.50 -24.29 -0.02
CA ALA A 42 10.13 -25.61 0.06
C ALA A 42 11.25 -25.73 1.14
N ARG A 43 11.68 -24.61 1.72
CA ARG A 43 12.68 -24.56 2.77
C ARG A 43 12.11 -24.58 4.19
N PHE A 44 10.79 -24.52 4.32
CA PHE A 44 10.12 -24.47 5.62
C PHE A 44 9.19 -25.67 5.79
N GLU A 45 9.01 -26.09 7.04
CA GLU A 45 8.07 -27.18 7.35
C GLU A 45 6.63 -26.69 7.25
N PRO A 46 5.71 -27.53 6.70
CA PRO A 46 4.28 -27.22 6.67
C PRO A 46 3.73 -26.83 8.05
N GLY A 47 2.87 -25.81 8.09
CA GLY A 47 2.30 -25.28 9.33
C GLY A 47 3.18 -24.27 10.07
N THR A 48 4.41 -24.03 9.60
CA THR A 48 5.21 -22.92 10.15
C THR A 48 4.78 -21.58 9.56
N PRO A 49 4.92 -20.45 10.28
CA PRO A 49 4.50 -19.11 9.78
C PRO A 49 5.11 -18.75 8.43
N ASN A 50 6.38 -19.08 8.19
CA ASN A 50 7.02 -18.79 6.92
C ASN A 50 6.49 -19.68 5.79
N TYR A 51 6.23 -20.97 6.05
CA TYR A 51 5.58 -21.85 5.07
C TYR A 51 4.22 -21.28 4.65
N GLU A 52 3.35 -20.99 5.62
CA GLU A 52 1.99 -20.47 5.38
C GLU A 52 2.01 -19.13 4.65
N TYR A 53 2.99 -18.27 4.95
CA TYR A 53 3.17 -17.01 4.24
C TYR A 53 3.36 -17.23 2.74
N PHE A 54 4.34 -18.04 2.32
CA PHE A 54 4.61 -18.29 0.90
C PHE A 54 3.51 -19.12 0.25
N ASP A 55 2.96 -20.11 0.94
CA ASP A 55 1.86 -20.95 0.45
C ASP A 55 0.59 -20.14 0.17
N SER A 56 0.30 -19.13 1.00
CA SER A 56 -0.83 -18.21 0.78
C SER A 56 -0.72 -17.46 -0.54
N TRP A 57 0.49 -17.05 -0.95
CA TRP A 57 0.74 -16.39 -2.21
C TRP A 57 0.61 -17.33 -3.40
N ILE A 58 1.13 -18.55 -3.26
CA ILE A 58 1.02 -19.59 -4.29
C ILE A 58 -0.45 -19.97 -4.51
N LYS A 59 -1.23 -20.15 -3.44
CA LYS A 59 -2.69 -20.41 -3.50
C LYS A 59 -3.47 -19.29 -4.20
N ARG A 60 -2.99 -18.06 -4.12
CA ARG A 60 -3.55 -16.89 -4.85
C ARG A 60 -3.07 -16.82 -6.32
N GLY A 61 -2.27 -17.79 -6.80
CA GLY A 61 -1.74 -17.84 -8.16
C GLY A 61 -0.47 -17.01 -8.38
N TYR A 62 0.21 -16.55 -7.35
CA TYR A 62 1.45 -15.79 -7.46
C TYR A 62 2.66 -16.67 -7.20
N ARG A 63 3.50 -16.85 -8.21
CA ARG A 63 4.78 -17.52 -8.06
C ARG A 63 5.88 -16.59 -7.57
N TYR A 64 5.89 -15.37 -8.04
CA TYR A 64 6.93 -14.39 -7.72
C TYR A 64 6.35 -13.20 -6.97
N LEU A 65 7.04 -12.79 -5.90
CA LEU A 65 6.76 -11.54 -5.21
C LEU A 65 7.82 -10.50 -5.58
N ASN A 66 7.38 -9.29 -5.81
CA ASN A 66 8.25 -8.16 -6.09
C ASN A 66 8.52 -7.41 -4.79
N VAL A 67 9.79 -7.35 -4.37
CA VAL A 67 10.19 -6.71 -3.10
C VAL A 67 10.44 -5.22 -3.27
N ASP A 68 11.09 -4.81 -4.38
CA ASP A 68 11.42 -3.40 -4.63
C ASP A 68 11.32 -3.06 -6.11
N SER A 69 10.20 -2.62 -6.55
CA SER A 69 10.05 -2.02 -7.87
C SER A 69 8.61 -1.54 -8.12
N ASN A 70 7.84 -1.31 -7.07
CA ASN A 70 6.44 -0.91 -7.22
C ASN A 70 6.30 0.36 -8.08
N ASN A 71 7.11 1.39 -7.80
CA ASN A 71 7.11 2.63 -8.58
C ASN A 71 7.47 2.35 -10.05
N ARG A 72 8.52 1.57 -10.29
CA ARG A 72 8.99 1.22 -11.65
C ARG A 72 7.95 0.42 -12.42
N ASN A 73 7.38 -0.62 -11.80
CA ASN A 73 6.34 -1.43 -12.42
C ASN A 73 5.06 -0.62 -12.73
N THR A 74 4.65 0.23 -11.79
CA THR A 74 3.49 1.11 -11.98
C THR A 74 3.76 2.07 -13.13
N THR A 75 4.94 2.68 -13.17
CA THR A 75 5.34 3.60 -14.24
C THR A 75 5.34 2.92 -15.61
N LEU A 76 5.93 1.72 -15.71
CA LEU A 76 5.92 0.95 -16.97
C LEU A 76 4.50 0.63 -17.43
N LYS A 77 3.63 0.19 -16.52
CA LYS A 77 2.23 -0.10 -16.85
C LYS A 77 1.49 1.13 -17.34
N GLN A 78 1.65 2.25 -16.65
CA GLN A 78 1.00 3.50 -17.03
C GLN A 78 1.52 4.05 -18.34
N PHE A 79 2.83 3.92 -18.59
CA PHE A 79 3.43 4.30 -19.87
C PHE A 79 2.89 3.44 -21.03
N LEU A 80 2.84 2.12 -20.87
CA LEU A 80 2.30 1.21 -21.88
C LEU A 80 0.78 1.40 -22.12
N ALA A 81 0.07 2.02 -21.17
CA ALA A 81 -1.34 2.39 -21.28
C ALA A 81 -1.56 3.83 -21.75
N ASP A 82 -0.51 4.53 -22.21
CA ASP A 82 -0.55 5.93 -22.64
C ASP A 82 -0.95 6.93 -21.55
N GLU A 83 -0.82 6.56 -20.26
CA GLU A 83 -1.12 7.44 -19.13
C GLU A 83 0.07 8.36 -18.77
N ILE A 84 1.26 8.07 -19.26
CA ILE A 84 2.49 8.83 -19.02
C ILE A 84 3.18 9.11 -20.34
N GLN A 85 3.58 10.35 -20.51
CA GLN A 85 4.35 10.82 -21.67
C GLN A 85 5.86 10.66 -21.42
N ILE A 86 6.63 10.52 -22.49
CA ILE A 86 8.09 10.72 -22.46
C ILE A 86 8.42 12.21 -22.57
N THR A 87 9.55 12.59 -22.01
CA THR A 87 9.97 14.00 -22.09
C THR A 87 10.26 14.39 -23.53
N PRO A 88 9.64 15.43 -24.06
CA PRO A 88 9.99 15.94 -25.40
C PRO A 88 11.47 16.33 -25.49
N GLY A 89 12.12 15.99 -26.61
CA GLY A 89 13.52 16.27 -26.79
C GLY A 89 14.19 15.38 -27.83
N ARG A 90 15.53 15.46 -27.89
CA ARG A 90 16.34 14.62 -28.77
C ARG A 90 17.00 13.50 -27.98
N TYR A 91 16.83 12.30 -28.44
CA TYR A 91 17.39 11.07 -27.86
C TYR A 91 18.41 10.49 -28.82
N VAL A 92 19.61 10.24 -28.35
CA VAL A 92 20.66 9.60 -29.14
C VAL A 92 20.84 8.17 -28.62
N ILE A 93 20.53 7.19 -29.44
CA ILE A 93 20.59 5.77 -29.10
C ILE A 93 21.31 5.04 -30.26
N ASP A 94 22.39 4.33 -29.97
CA ASP A 94 23.20 3.63 -30.97
C ASP A 94 23.56 4.52 -32.18
N GLN A 95 23.95 5.77 -31.93
CA GLN A 95 24.30 6.78 -32.93
C GLN A 95 23.12 7.28 -33.80
N GLN A 96 21.90 6.78 -33.58
CA GLN A 96 20.69 7.30 -34.20
C GLN A 96 20.07 8.40 -33.34
N VAL A 97 19.48 9.39 -34.01
CA VAL A 97 18.82 10.52 -33.35
C VAL A 97 17.31 10.42 -33.52
N PHE A 98 16.61 10.30 -32.40
CA PHE A 98 15.16 10.30 -32.34
C PHE A 98 14.68 11.66 -31.77
N THR A 99 13.63 12.22 -32.36
CA THR A 99 13.07 13.49 -31.90
C THR A 99 11.67 13.26 -31.39
N VAL A 100 11.47 13.47 -30.09
CA VAL A 100 10.15 13.40 -29.44
C VAL A 100 9.57 14.82 -29.38
N ILE A 101 8.38 14.97 -29.93
CA ILE A 101 7.64 16.23 -30.00
C ILE A 101 6.40 16.09 -29.11
N LYS A 102 6.21 17.07 -28.24
CA LYS A 102 5.06 17.11 -27.33
C LYS A 102 3.72 16.99 -28.09
N ASP A 103 2.81 16.22 -27.53
CA ASP A 103 1.46 15.96 -28.06
C ASP A 103 1.43 15.38 -29.50
N LYS A 104 2.56 14.84 -29.98
CA LYS A 104 2.66 14.24 -31.31
C LYS A 104 3.13 12.79 -31.28
N ASN A 105 4.29 12.52 -30.67
CA ASN A 105 4.92 11.19 -30.58
C ASN A 105 5.53 10.93 -29.21
N ASP A 106 4.95 11.51 -28.17
CA ASP A 106 5.42 11.43 -26.78
C ASP A 106 4.68 10.38 -25.92
N LEU A 107 3.71 9.65 -26.50
CA LEU A 107 3.03 8.51 -25.89
C LEU A 107 3.56 7.19 -26.47
N TYR A 108 3.42 6.10 -25.73
CA TYR A 108 3.85 4.77 -26.19
C TYR A 108 3.20 4.38 -27.54
N SER A 109 1.89 4.62 -27.69
CA SER A 109 1.16 4.30 -28.91
C SER A 109 1.54 5.18 -30.11
N THR A 110 1.97 6.42 -29.87
CA THR A 110 2.35 7.39 -30.91
C THR A 110 3.86 7.46 -31.17
N MET A 111 4.65 6.77 -30.37
CA MET A 111 6.11 6.70 -30.49
C MET A 111 6.52 6.10 -31.84
N GLU A 112 7.62 6.58 -32.41
CA GLU A 112 8.24 6.01 -33.59
C GLU A 112 8.56 4.52 -33.38
N ASP A 113 8.26 3.68 -34.37
CA ASP A 113 8.40 2.23 -34.26
C ASP A 113 9.81 1.78 -33.89
N GLU A 114 10.83 2.42 -34.47
CA GLU A 114 12.22 2.10 -34.15
C GLU A 114 12.58 2.43 -32.69
N LEU A 115 12.09 3.57 -32.17
CA LEU A 115 12.31 3.95 -30.78
C LEU A 115 11.57 2.98 -29.83
N ARG A 116 10.36 2.55 -30.20
CA ARG A 116 9.60 1.57 -29.45
C ARG A 116 10.27 0.20 -29.43
N ILE A 117 10.82 -0.25 -30.55
CA ILE A 117 11.57 -1.52 -30.65
C ILE A 117 12.82 -1.46 -29.74
N LYS A 118 13.55 -0.36 -29.73
CA LYS A 118 14.71 -0.16 -28.85
C LYS A 118 14.31 -0.23 -27.38
N LEU A 119 13.25 0.46 -26.99
CA LEU A 119 12.72 0.41 -25.62
C LEU A 119 12.35 -1.01 -25.19
N LEU A 120 11.63 -1.76 -26.04
CA LEU A 120 11.23 -3.14 -25.75
C LEU A 120 12.39 -4.12 -25.78
N GLY A 121 13.47 -3.81 -26.50
CA GLY A 121 14.70 -4.61 -26.57
C GLY A 121 15.58 -4.49 -25.33
N ASN A 122 15.31 -3.54 -24.43
CA ASN A 122 16.12 -3.32 -23.23
C ASN A 122 16.07 -4.52 -22.29
N LYS A 123 17.24 -4.92 -21.80
CA LYS A 123 17.37 -6.02 -20.86
C LYS A 123 17.08 -5.57 -19.44
N VAL A 124 16.15 -6.24 -18.78
CA VAL A 124 15.86 -6.03 -17.37
C VAL A 124 16.56 -7.08 -16.53
N SER A 125 17.39 -6.66 -15.60
CA SER A 125 18.10 -7.54 -14.68
C SER A 125 17.30 -7.78 -13.41
N PHE A 126 17.30 -9.04 -12.95
CA PHE A 126 16.62 -9.46 -11.73
C PHE A 126 17.59 -10.07 -10.73
N TYR A 127 17.41 -9.77 -9.45
CA TYR A 127 17.88 -10.61 -8.36
C TYR A 127 16.74 -11.54 -7.93
N MET A 128 17.00 -12.83 -7.92
CA MET A 128 16.04 -13.83 -7.46
C MET A 128 16.40 -14.29 -6.05
N ILE A 129 15.50 -14.08 -5.09
CA ILE A 129 15.61 -14.63 -3.74
C ILE A 129 14.90 -15.98 -3.74
N THR A 130 15.66 -17.05 -3.51
CA THR A 130 15.16 -18.43 -3.45
C THR A 130 15.12 -19.00 -2.03
N TYR A 131 15.61 -18.23 -1.06
CA TYR A 131 15.55 -18.54 0.36
C TYR A 131 15.57 -17.25 1.20
N ALA A 132 14.51 -17.02 1.93
CA ALA A 132 14.43 -15.99 2.95
C ALA A 132 13.24 -16.25 3.86
N THR A 133 13.34 -15.85 5.12
CA THR A 133 12.18 -15.70 5.98
C THR A 133 11.43 -14.41 5.60
N ARG A 134 10.21 -14.28 6.05
CA ARG A 134 9.44 -13.05 5.84
C ARG A 134 10.09 -11.83 6.49
N GLU A 135 10.66 -12.01 7.69
CA GLU A 135 11.40 -10.97 8.42
C GLU A 135 12.61 -10.50 7.61
N GLN A 136 13.38 -11.44 7.03
CA GLN A 136 14.52 -11.10 6.16
C GLN A 136 14.08 -10.33 4.90
N LEU A 137 12.92 -10.66 4.31
CA LEU A 137 12.38 -9.89 3.19
C LEU A 137 12.02 -8.47 3.60
N SER A 138 11.45 -8.29 4.80
CA SER A 138 11.17 -6.96 5.36
C SER A 138 12.45 -6.14 5.56
N ASP A 139 13.51 -6.76 6.11
CA ASP A 139 14.82 -6.13 6.30
C ASP A 139 15.46 -5.70 4.97
N VAL A 140 15.41 -6.58 3.97
CA VAL A 140 15.91 -6.25 2.62
C VAL A 140 15.16 -5.05 2.07
N PHE A 141 13.83 -5.04 2.17
CA PHE A 141 13.02 -3.91 1.72
C PHE A 141 13.35 -2.60 2.46
N GLU A 142 13.51 -2.64 3.78
CA GLU A 142 13.88 -1.46 4.57
C GLU A 142 15.26 -0.90 4.16
N ARG A 143 16.26 -1.76 3.99
CA ARG A 143 17.61 -1.36 3.55
C ARG A 143 17.63 -0.75 2.16
N MET A 144 16.85 -1.28 1.23
CA MET A 144 16.77 -0.76 -0.13
C MET A 144 16.09 0.61 -0.20
N ASN A 145 15.14 0.88 0.70
CA ASN A 145 14.46 2.16 0.81
C ASN A 145 15.22 3.19 1.67
N SER A 146 16.48 2.95 2.04
CA SER A 146 17.27 3.86 2.87
C SER A 146 17.44 5.27 2.30
N GLY A 147 17.28 5.45 0.97
CA GLY A 147 17.27 6.77 0.31
C GLY A 147 15.97 7.58 0.54
N LEU A 148 14.86 6.91 0.83
CA LEU A 148 13.58 7.51 1.25
C LEU A 148 13.06 6.69 2.44
N PRO A 149 13.45 7.03 3.67
CA PRO A 149 13.15 6.22 4.84
C PRO A 149 11.64 6.03 4.99
N LEU A 150 11.27 4.78 5.27
CA LEU A 150 9.90 4.43 5.59
C LEU A 150 9.45 5.22 6.83
N ASN A 151 8.25 5.78 6.75
CA ASN A 151 7.64 6.35 7.94
C ASN A 151 7.23 5.24 8.93
N PHE A 152 6.89 5.64 10.16
CA PHE A 152 6.52 4.70 11.21
C PHE A 152 5.38 3.74 10.81
N PHE A 153 4.36 4.24 10.11
CA PHE A 153 3.21 3.43 9.69
C PHE A 153 3.56 2.46 8.55
N GLU A 154 4.46 2.87 7.66
CA GLU A 154 4.99 1.97 6.62
C GLU A 154 5.81 0.83 7.22
N LYS A 155 6.61 1.12 8.26
CA LYS A 155 7.36 0.09 9.01
C LYS A 155 6.45 -0.91 9.74
N ILE A 156 5.40 -0.42 10.39
CA ILE A 156 4.41 -1.27 11.05
C ILE A 156 3.70 -2.18 10.05
N ASN A 157 3.40 -1.71 8.85
CA ASN A 157 2.78 -2.54 7.82
C ASN A 157 3.67 -3.70 7.33
N CYS A 158 4.97 -3.67 7.65
CA CYS A 158 5.85 -4.80 7.41
C CYS A 158 5.62 -5.96 8.41
N VAL A 159 4.92 -5.71 9.52
CA VAL A 159 4.60 -6.74 10.50
C VAL A 159 3.50 -7.66 9.98
N TYR A 160 3.68 -8.96 10.15
CA TYR A 160 2.65 -9.95 9.83
C TYR A 160 1.86 -10.33 11.07
N SER A 161 0.59 -9.92 11.09
CA SER A 161 -0.37 -10.37 12.08
C SER A 161 -1.78 -10.28 11.50
N ASN A 162 -2.71 -11.06 12.04
CA ASN A 162 -4.13 -10.98 11.68
C ASN A 162 -4.67 -9.55 11.87
N THR A 163 -4.18 -8.88 12.90
CA THR A 163 -4.49 -7.47 13.17
C THR A 163 -4.03 -6.57 12.04
N CYS A 164 -2.79 -6.70 11.58
CA CYS A 164 -2.24 -5.89 10.51
C CYS A 164 -2.96 -6.15 9.17
N GLU A 165 -3.26 -7.41 8.86
CA GLU A 165 -4.01 -7.78 7.66
C GLU A 165 -5.43 -7.21 7.68
N ALA A 166 -6.14 -7.34 8.80
CA ALA A 166 -7.48 -6.79 8.96
C ALA A 166 -7.52 -5.27 8.78
N ILE A 167 -6.56 -4.55 9.33
CA ILE A 167 -6.45 -3.10 9.20
C ILE A 167 -6.17 -2.68 7.76
N ARG A 168 -5.25 -3.36 7.08
CA ARG A 168 -5.00 -3.11 5.65
C ARG A 168 -6.25 -3.30 4.81
N ASN A 169 -6.94 -4.42 5.02
CA ASN A 169 -8.18 -4.73 4.31
C ASN A 169 -9.27 -3.69 4.56
N LEU A 170 -9.39 -3.19 5.80
CA LEU A 170 -10.31 -2.09 6.13
C LEU A 170 -9.87 -0.77 5.49
N ALA A 171 -8.59 -0.43 5.55
CA ALA A 171 -8.05 0.78 4.93
C ALA A 171 -8.31 0.78 3.42
N ASP A 172 -8.02 -0.33 2.73
CA ASP A 172 -8.24 -0.46 1.29
C ASP A 172 -9.74 -0.40 0.94
N LYS A 173 -10.58 -1.08 1.73
CA LYS A 173 -12.05 -1.09 1.54
C LYS A 173 -12.68 0.30 1.68
N PHE A 174 -12.19 1.11 2.61
CA PHE A 174 -12.79 2.40 2.94
C PHE A 174 -11.98 3.61 2.46
N ALA A 175 -10.83 3.41 1.80
CA ALA A 175 -9.94 4.47 1.34
C ALA A 175 -10.71 5.56 0.55
N ASN A 176 -11.43 5.18 -0.51
CA ASN A 176 -12.16 6.15 -1.34
C ASN A 176 -13.24 6.91 -0.55
N LYS A 177 -13.92 6.24 0.40
CA LYS A 177 -14.94 6.89 1.23
C LYS A 177 -14.33 7.86 2.24
N LEU A 178 -13.11 7.61 2.72
CA LEU A 178 -12.41 8.47 3.65
C LEU A 178 -11.65 9.59 2.93
N LEU A 179 -11.21 9.38 1.70
CA LEU A 179 -10.69 10.44 0.82
C LEU A 179 -11.76 11.48 0.43
N ASP A 180 -13.04 11.09 0.43
CA ASP A 180 -14.17 12.03 0.27
C ASP A 180 -14.36 12.98 1.47
N THR A 181 -13.57 12.84 2.52
CA THR A 181 -13.62 13.67 3.73
C THR A 181 -12.39 14.58 3.79
N PRO A 182 -12.47 15.73 4.47
CA PRO A 182 -11.31 16.61 4.64
C PRO A 182 -10.24 16.03 5.59
N MET A 183 -10.47 14.87 6.21
CA MET A 183 -9.56 14.27 7.19
C MET A 183 -8.33 13.60 6.59
N PHE A 184 -8.44 13.11 5.35
CA PHE A 184 -7.38 12.31 4.71
C PHE A 184 -7.11 12.81 3.30
N SER A 185 -5.84 12.88 2.95
CA SER A 185 -5.34 13.13 1.61
C SER A 185 -4.93 11.82 0.92
N LEU A 186 -4.75 11.86 -0.40
CA LEU A 186 -4.18 10.75 -1.15
C LEU A 186 -2.78 10.36 -0.62
N THR A 187 -2.01 11.34 -0.17
CA THR A 187 -0.70 11.12 0.46
C THR A 187 -0.85 10.32 1.76
N ASP A 188 -1.86 10.61 2.59
CA ASP A 188 -2.11 9.84 3.83
C ASP A 188 -2.41 8.37 3.53
N VAL A 189 -3.19 8.09 2.49
CA VAL A 189 -3.49 6.72 2.05
C VAL A 189 -2.25 6.04 1.48
N ASN A 190 -1.51 6.72 0.61
CA ASN A 190 -0.31 6.15 -0.03
C ASN A 190 0.81 5.88 0.97
N ARG A 191 0.93 6.68 2.02
CA ARG A 191 1.93 6.52 3.08
C ARG A 191 1.44 5.74 4.30
N ARG A 192 0.35 5.01 4.18
CA ARG A 192 -0.21 4.15 5.24
C ARG A 192 -0.60 4.89 6.53
N ILE A 193 -0.79 6.20 6.48
CA ILE A 193 -1.25 7.00 7.64
C ILE A 193 -2.69 6.63 7.99
N LEU A 194 -3.52 6.31 6.99
CA LEU A 194 -4.87 5.82 7.21
C LEU A 194 -4.87 4.48 7.96
N ASP A 195 -3.99 3.56 7.59
CA ASP A 195 -3.82 2.26 8.27
C ASP A 195 -3.45 2.48 9.75
N GLY A 196 -2.51 3.39 10.01
CA GLY A 196 -2.12 3.75 11.38
C GLY A 196 -3.26 4.36 12.19
N PHE A 197 -4.11 5.16 11.57
CA PHE A 197 -5.31 5.71 12.22
C PHE A 197 -6.31 4.61 12.57
N LEU A 198 -6.59 3.69 11.66
CA LEU A 198 -7.48 2.54 11.93
C LEU A 198 -6.91 1.62 13.02
N ALA A 199 -5.61 1.41 13.03
CA ALA A 199 -4.92 0.68 14.08
C ALA A 199 -5.09 1.33 15.44
N HIS A 200 -4.98 2.66 15.51
CA HIS A 200 -5.22 3.41 16.74
C HIS A 200 -6.65 3.21 17.25
N ILE A 201 -7.65 3.34 16.38
CA ILE A 201 -9.06 3.08 16.72
C ILE A 201 -9.23 1.65 17.25
N PHE A 202 -8.62 0.67 16.59
CA PHE A 202 -8.72 -0.72 17.02
C PHE A 202 -8.05 -0.94 18.38
N TYR A 203 -6.82 -0.43 18.57
CA TYR A 203 -6.13 -0.52 19.86
C TYR A 203 -7.00 0.02 21.01
N LEU A 204 -7.52 1.23 20.87
CA LEU A 204 -8.34 1.84 21.90
C LEU A 204 -9.68 1.13 22.11
N SER A 205 -10.26 0.54 21.06
CA SER A 205 -11.50 -0.25 21.19
C SER A 205 -11.32 -1.52 22.01
N VAL A 206 -10.09 -2.07 22.03
CA VAL A 206 -9.75 -3.27 22.81
C VAL A 206 -9.31 -2.92 24.24
N HIS A 207 -8.45 -1.89 24.37
CA HIS A 207 -7.76 -1.56 25.62
C HIS A 207 -8.37 -0.39 26.39
N GLY A 208 -9.31 0.35 25.79
CA GLY A 208 -9.94 1.53 26.38
C GLY A 208 -9.18 2.83 26.09
N ILE A 209 -9.92 3.95 26.13
CA ILE A 209 -9.42 5.30 25.75
C ILE A 209 -8.36 5.85 26.70
N ASN A 210 -8.29 5.36 27.93
CA ASN A 210 -7.34 5.84 28.94
C ASN A 210 -5.96 5.17 28.85
N LYS A 211 -5.74 4.29 27.87
CA LYS A 211 -4.43 3.63 27.69
C LYS A 211 -3.51 4.48 26.83
N PRO A 212 -2.26 4.69 27.27
CA PRO A 212 -1.31 5.46 26.47
C PRO A 212 -1.02 4.75 25.14
N PHE A 213 -0.98 5.53 24.08
CA PHE A 213 -0.67 5.04 22.73
C PHE A 213 0.63 5.65 22.23
N SER A 214 1.75 5.05 22.59
CA SER A 214 3.07 5.41 22.09
C SER A 214 3.46 4.58 20.86
N LYS A 215 4.47 5.04 20.11
CA LYS A 215 5.02 4.26 18.97
C LYS A 215 5.47 2.85 19.39
N ALA A 216 6.09 2.72 20.56
CA ALA A 216 6.56 1.44 21.10
C ALA A 216 5.38 0.50 21.43
N VAL A 217 4.34 1.03 22.08
CA VAL A 217 3.10 0.28 22.38
C VAL A 217 2.43 -0.18 21.10
N HIS A 218 2.33 0.69 20.10
CA HIS A 218 1.75 0.37 18.81
C HIS A 218 2.51 -0.74 18.11
N PHE A 219 3.83 -0.65 18.06
CA PHE A 219 4.67 -1.67 17.42
C PHE A 219 4.54 -3.03 18.12
N LYS A 220 4.58 -3.03 19.47
CA LYS A 220 4.39 -4.27 20.25
C LYS A 220 3.02 -4.88 19.99
N TRP A 221 1.97 -4.08 20.03
CA TRP A 221 0.60 -4.57 19.84
C TRP A 221 0.37 -5.12 18.43
N TYR A 222 0.99 -4.54 17.42
CA TYR A 222 0.92 -5.07 16.05
C TYR A 222 1.59 -6.43 15.88
N ASN A 223 2.61 -6.70 16.66
CA ASN A 223 3.28 -8.00 16.70
C ASN A 223 2.48 -9.04 17.50
N ASP A 224 1.64 -8.59 18.44
CA ASP A 224 0.79 -9.50 19.21
C ASP A 224 -0.36 -9.98 18.31
N ILE A 225 -0.52 -11.29 18.19
CA ILE A 225 -1.63 -11.89 17.42
C ILE A 225 -2.89 -11.74 18.25
N ALA A 226 -3.74 -10.79 17.86
CA ALA A 226 -5.07 -10.70 18.45
C ALA A 226 -5.91 -11.93 18.04
N ALA A 227 -6.73 -12.46 18.96
CA ALA A 227 -7.64 -13.54 18.63
C ALA A 227 -8.57 -13.16 17.48
N ASP A 228 -8.81 -14.07 16.53
CA ASP A 228 -9.61 -13.83 15.33
C ASP A 228 -11.01 -13.29 15.65
N SER A 229 -11.59 -13.70 16.77
CA SER A 229 -12.87 -13.20 17.27
C SER A 229 -12.85 -11.70 17.60
N VAL A 230 -11.73 -11.20 18.14
CA VAL A 230 -11.55 -9.79 18.50
C VAL A 230 -11.37 -8.96 17.22
N VAL A 231 -10.53 -9.46 16.31
CA VAL A 231 -10.32 -8.85 15.00
C VAL A 231 -11.62 -8.79 14.20
N GLY A 232 -12.31 -9.91 14.08
CA GLY A 232 -13.60 -10.01 13.36
C GLY A 232 -14.68 -9.10 13.95
N LYS A 233 -14.74 -8.97 15.28
CA LYS A 233 -15.65 -8.03 15.94
C LYS A 233 -15.33 -6.59 15.54
N PHE A 234 -14.07 -6.17 15.60
CA PHE A 234 -13.68 -4.83 15.21
C PHE A 234 -14.03 -4.51 13.75
N VAL A 235 -13.72 -5.43 12.84
CA VAL A 235 -14.05 -5.30 11.40
C VAL A 235 -15.55 -5.10 11.19
N LYS A 236 -16.37 -5.85 11.89
CA LYS A 236 -17.84 -5.74 11.85
C LYS A 236 -18.32 -4.42 12.42
N ASP A 237 -17.81 -4.02 13.58
CA ASP A 237 -18.20 -2.78 14.26
C ASP A 237 -17.81 -1.56 13.44
N PHE A 238 -16.59 -1.52 12.91
CA PHE A 238 -16.12 -0.42 12.06
C PHE A 238 -16.91 -0.35 10.73
N SER A 239 -17.18 -1.49 10.10
CA SER A 239 -17.98 -1.54 8.87
C SER A 239 -19.42 -1.05 9.12
N SER A 240 -20.00 -1.38 10.28
CA SER A 240 -21.33 -0.90 10.70
C SER A 240 -21.32 0.60 10.97
N TYR A 241 -20.26 1.12 11.60
CA TYR A 241 -20.05 2.55 11.81
C TYR A 241 -19.98 3.32 10.49
N MET A 242 -19.16 2.85 9.55
CA MET A 242 -19.03 3.48 8.22
C MET A 242 -20.35 3.47 7.44
N LYS A 243 -21.18 2.43 7.62
CA LYS A 243 -22.54 2.36 7.03
C LYS A 243 -23.48 3.35 7.68
N LEU A 244 -23.44 3.47 9.02
CA LEU A 244 -24.27 4.41 9.80
C LEU A 244 -23.95 5.86 9.42
N MET A 245 -22.65 6.20 9.38
CA MET A 245 -22.19 7.55 9.03
C MET A 245 -22.61 7.97 7.62
N GLY A 246 -22.64 7.07 6.67
CA GLY A 246 -23.03 7.36 5.28
C GLY A 246 -22.33 8.62 4.74
N ASN A 247 -23.09 9.56 4.18
CA ASN A 247 -22.56 10.84 3.68
C ASN A 247 -22.25 11.86 4.79
N LYS A 248 -22.79 11.70 6.00
CA LYS A 248 -22.53 12.59 7.14
C LYS A 248 -21.04 12.66 7.51
N ARG A 249 -20.25 11.60 7.19
CA ARG A 249 -18.80 11.58 7.37
C ARG A 249 -18.07 12.74 6.68
N LYS A 250 -18.62 13.29 5.60
CA LYS A 250 -18.03 14.43 4.86
C LYS A 250 -18.01 15.72 5.66
N LEU A 251 -18.83 15.80 6.71
CA LEU A 251 -18.89 16.95 7.62
C LEU A 251 -17.78 16.92 8.68
N ILE A 252 -17.16 15.76 8.89
CA ILE A 252 -16.12 15.58 9.91
C ILE A 252 -14.79 16.10 9.37
N LYS A 253 -14.28 17.16 10.01
CA LYS A 253 -13.01 17.81 9.61
C LYS A 253 -11.79 17.23 10.33
N HIS A 254 -11.99 16.64 11.51
CA HIS A 254 -10.90 16.24 12.39
C HIS A 254 -10.93 14.74 12.71
N LYS A 255 -9.77 14.09 12.66
CA LYS A 255 -9.60 12.65 12.89
C LYS A 255 -10.07 12.23 14.30
N PHE A 256 -9.86 13.06 15.31
CA PHE A 256 -10.31 12.75 16.67
C PHE A 256 -11.85 12.79 16.82
N VAL A 257 -12.55 13.71 16.15
CA VAL A 257 -14.03 13.73 16.14
C VAL A 257 -14.59 12.46 15.54
N PHE A 258 -13.98 11.95 14.45
CA PHE A 258 -14.36 10.69 13.85
C PHE A 258 -14.17 9.52 14.83
N PHE A 259 -13.09 9.52 15.59
CA PHE A 259 -12.81 8.52 16.61
C PHE A 259 -13.80 8.61 17.78
N ASP A 260 -14.07 9.82 18.31
CA ASP A 260 -14.98 10.02 19.43
C ASP A 260 -16.40 9.57 19.09
N LEU A 261 -16.86 9.86 17.87
CA LEU A 261 -18.15 9.36 17.36
C LEU A 261 -18.18 7.83 17.26
N PHE A 262 -17.10 7.21 16.78
CA PHE A 262 -16.99 5.76 16.75
C PHE A 262 -17.11 5.17 18.16
N TRP A 263 -16.37 5.74 19.12
CA TRP A 263 -16.39 5.31 20.52
C TRP A 263 -17.78 5.48 21.15
N LEU A 264 -18.38 6.66 21.00
CA LEU A 264 -19.71 6.95 21.51
C LEU A 264 -20.76 5.93 21.00
N ILE A 265 -20.71 5.61 19.72
CA ILE A 265 -21.60 4.63 19.10
C ILE A 265 -21.39 3.23 19.69
N GLN A 266 -20.13 2.84 19.96
CA GLN A 266 -19.86 1.55 20.60
C GLN A 266 -20.41 1.52 22.05
N GLU A 267 -20.27 2.58 22.80
CA GLU A 267 -20.81 2.69 24.16
C GLU A 267 -22.35 2.64 24.17
N GLN A 268 -23.02 3.34 23.26
CA GLN A 268 -24.48 3.28 23.13
C GLN A 268 -24.96 1.88 22.79
N LYS A 269 -24.25 1.16 21.92
CA LYS A 269 -24.56 -0.24 21.60
C LYS A 269 -24.41 -1.16 22.83
N LYS A 270 -23.38 -0.97 23.66
CA LYS A 270 -23.20 -1.74 24.90
C LYS A 270 -24.36 -1.52 25.88
N GLN A 271 -24.96 -0.32 25.87
CA GLN A 271 -26.14 0.03 26.66
C GLN A 271 -27.46 -0.47 26.05
N GLY A 272 -27.42 -1.27 24.97
CA GLY A 272 -28.59 -1.81 24.31
C GLY A 272 -29.37 -0.82 23.43
N LYS A 273 -28.84 0.37 23.19
CA LYS A 273 -29.49 1.37 22.32
C LYS A 273 -29.29 1.03 20.85
N VAL A 274 -30.36 0.99 20.09
CA VAL A 274 -30.34 0.80 18.64
C VAL A 274 -30.17 2.15 17.97
N LEU A 275 -29.02 2.33 17.28
CA LEU A 275 -28.75 3.52 16.50
C LEU A 275 -29.09 3.28 15.04
N ASN A 276 -30.00 4.06 14.48
CA ASN A 276 -30.38 4.04 13.08
C ASN A 276 -29.77 5.22 12.32
N LYS A 277 -29.91 5.27 11.00
CA LYS A 277 -29.40 6.35 10.15
C LYS A 277 -30.03 7.72 10.43
N GLU A 278 -31.16 7.76 11.10
CA GLU A 278 -31.95 8.94 11.41
C GLU A 278 -31.55 9.57 12.76
N SER A 279 -30.76 8.84 13.57
CA SER A 279 -30.24 9.40 14.82
C SER A 279 -29.36 10.63 14.55
N ASN A 280 -29.73 11.78 15.15
CA ASN A 280 -29.07 13.09 14.95
C ASN A 280 -27.70 13.21 15.62
N ILE A 281 -27.13 12.11 16.11
CA ILE A 281 -25.85 12.08 16.84
C ILE A 281 -24.71 12.83 16.13
N VAL A 282 -24.75 12.96 14.81
CA VAL A 282 -23.74 13.68 14.03
C VAL A 282 -24.06 15.18 13.86
N GLN A 283 -25.32 15.58 14.07
CA GLN A 283 -25.72 17.00 14.01
C GLN A 283 -25.52 17.73 15.33
N ASP A 284 -25.46 16.96 16.44
CA ASP A 284 -25.31 17.49 17.79
C ASP A 284 -23.83 17.57 18.24
N PHE A 285 -22.90 17.18 17.38
CA PHE A 285 -21.44 17.25 17.54
C PHE A 285 -20.83 18.25 16.54
#